data_e76a9a674c509c54aa847f938f915faa
#
_entry.id   e76a9a674c509c54aa847f938f915faa
#
_cell.length_a   1.000
_cell.length_b   1.000
_cell.length_c   1.000
_cell.angle_alpha   90.00
_cell.angle_beta   90.00
_cell.angle_gamma   90.00
#
_symmetry.space_group_name_H-M   'P 1'
#
loop_
_entity.id
_entity.type
_entity.pdbx_description
1 polymer ?
#
loop_
_entity_poly.entity_id
_entity_poly.type
_entity_poly.pdbx_seq_one_letter_code
_entity_poly.pdbx_strand_id
1 'polypeptide(L)'
;MRVVSGSARGTKLSSIDSLSTRPTQDRVKESLFNIIFDKIYECSFLDLFAGSGAIGIEALSRGANFATFCDINKESLEFVKSNLIKTKLIDKARVYNLDYKKYLKETKEKFDIIFIDPPYKADISVDALRMIKENELLKRDGFVVIETDEYLRDKSELEKITDIEIFDHRKYGRANLIFIKWNWKLVDSRGNNMEVFTLLDNLEDLIENSKKVPLSNKIMVEQKEVLNLIKDVRNKLPEELKVAKFVRQERERILAEAKKEANDIVKEAENRIIAMIDEHEITKKAYEQKNQIMSAANDSSRQITSGAKEYADNILATLQKSLEKTLKEIEQDRKQLK
;
A
#
# COMPACT_ATOMS: atom_id res chain seq x y z
N MET A 1 19.91 5.03 -5.28
CA MET A 1 18.64 4.63 -4.65
C MET A 1 18.86 3.39 -3.81
N ARG A 2 18.09 3.16 -2.73
CA ARG A 2 18.22 1.97 -1.84
C ARG A 2 16.83 1.41 -1.51
N VAL A 3 16.79 0.16 -1.08
CA VAL A 3 15.58 -0.42 -0.46
C VAL A 3 15.39 0.18 0.92
N VAL A 4 14.20 0.75 1.18
CA VAL A 4 13.93 1.53 2.42
C VAL A 4 13.46 0.62 3.54
N SER A 5 12.64 -0.40 3.24
CA SER A 5 12.05 -1.26 4.27
C SER A 5 11.94 -2.72 3.81
N GLY A 6 11.58 -3.61 4.75
CA GLY A 6 11.32 -5.02 4.48
C GLY A 6 12.58 -5.89 4.50
N SER A 7 12.48 -7.08 3.89
CA SER A 7 13.49 -8.15 3.93
C SER A 7 14.84 -7.78 3.32
N ALA A 8 14.85 -6.84 2.34
CA ALA A 8 16.05 -6.38 1.65
C ALA A 8 16.48 -4.95 2.06
N ARG A 9 15.98 -4.42 3.18
CA ARG A 9 16.27 -3.07 3.67
C ARG A 9 17.77 -2.74 3.65
N GLY A 10 18.09 -1.51 3.22
CA GLY A 10 19.47 -0.98 3.17
C GLY A 10 20.25 -1.38 1.92
N THR A 11 19.77 -2.32 1.11
CA THR A 11 20.44 -2.75 -0.12
C THR A 11 20.47 -1.61 -1.14
N LYS A 12 21.66 -1.20 -1.57
CA LYS A 12 21.84 -0.20 -2.64
C LYS A 12 21.48 -0.81 -3.98
N LEU A 13 20.61 -0.15 -4.74
CA LEU A 13 20.19 -0.55 -6.08
C LEU A 13 21.04 0.18 -7.12
N SER A 14 21.41 -0.54 -8.18
CA SER A 14 22.09 0.00 -9.34
C SER A 14 21.08 0.64 -10.30
N SER A 15 21.46 1.72 -10.99
CA SER A 15 20.63 2.40 -12.00
C SER A 15 21.52 3.03 -13.06
N ILE A 16 20.96 3.36 -14.22
CA ILE A 16 21.67 4.05 -15.32
C ILE A 16 22.26 5.38 -14.80
N ASP A 17 21.51 6.14 -14.00
CA ASP A 17 21.91 7.43 -13.43
C ASP A 17 22.51 7.27 -12.03
N SER A 18 23.59 6.51 -11.88
CA SER A 18 24.23 6.25 -10.57
C SER A 18 24.77 7.50 -9.86
N LEU A 19 24.84 8.65 -10.56
CA LEU A 19 25.35 9.93 -10.04
C LEU A 19 24.27 10.90 -9.54
N SER A 20 22.99 10.64 -9.78
CA SER A 20 21.89 11.54 -9.38
C SER A 20 20.85 10.87 -8.48
N THR A 21 21.28 10.24 -7.38
CA THR A 21 20.34 9.85 -6.31
C THR A 21 19.79 11.12 -5.66
N ARG A 22 18.66 11.62 -6.19
CA ARG A 22 17.97 12.76 -5.59
C ARG A 22 17.30 12.29 -4.30
N PRO A 23 17.56 12.94 -3.15
CA PRO A 23 16.88 12.65 -1.87
C PRO A 23 15.34 12.68 -1.99
N THR A 24 14.84 13.39 -3.00
CA THR A 24 13.41 13.49 -3.32
C THR A 24 12.81 12.15 -3.74
N GLN A 25 13.52 11.35 -4.55
CA GLN A 25 13.02 10.05 -5.02
C GLN A 25 12.87 9.02 -3.88
N ASP A 26 13.81 8.97 -2.93
CA ASP A 26 13.70 8.08 -1.77
C ASP A 26 12.51 8.49 -0.88
N ARG A 27 12.24 9.80 -0.70
CA ARG A 27 11.08 10.30 0.05
C ARG A 27 9.75 9.99 -0.63
N VAL A 28 9.65 10.15 -1.95
CA VAL A 28 8.43 9.82 -2.71
C VAL A 28 8.13 8.33 -2.58
N LYS A 29 9.15 7.48 -2.76
CA LYS A 29 9.03 6.03 -2.60
C LYS A 29 8.59 5.65 -1.18
N GLU A 30 9.22 6.19 -0.16
CA GLU A 30 8.84 5.94 1.24
C GLU A 30 7.39 6.35 1.51
N SER A 31 7.00 7.53 1.03
CA SER A 31 5.64 8.03 1.19
C SER A 31 4.62 7.18 0.45
N LEU A 32 4.91 6.76 -0.78
CA LEU A 32 4.08 5.82 -1.54
C LEU A 32 3.79 4.56 -0.71
N PHE A 33 4.85 3.91 -0.24
CA PHE A 33 4.72 2.65 0.49
C PHE A 33 4.15 2.80 1.90
N ASN A 34 4.18 3.99 2.49
CA ASN A 34 3.47 4.26 3.74
C ASN A 34 1.95 4.39 3.53
N ILE A 35 1.53 4.96 2.38
CA ILE A 35 0.12 5.08 2.01
C ILE A 35 -0.50 3.71 1.70
N ILE A 36 0.23 2.87 0.95
CA ILE A 36 -0.27 1.56 0.50
C ILE A 36 0.14 0.41 1.42
N PHE A 37 0.58 0.72 2.64
CA PHE A 37 1.18 -0.25 3.56
C PHE A 37 0.29 -1.46 3.83
N ASP A 38 -0.99 -1.24 4.07
CA ASP A 38 -1.99 -2.29 4.38
C ASP A 38 -2.37 -3.16 3.17
N LYS A 39 -1.99 -2.74 1.95
CA LYS A 39 -2.32 -3.40 0.68
C LYS A 39 -1.14 -4.14 0.04
N ILE A 40 0.07 -4.01 0.60
CA ILE A 40 1.30 -4.56 0.02
C ILE A 40 1.47 -6.06 0.31
N TYR A 41 1.05 -6.50 1.49
CA TYR A 41 1.28 -7.88 1.90
C TYR A 41 0.52 -8.88 1.01
N GLU A 42 1.25 -9.86 0.49
CA GLU A 42 0.74 -10.89 -0.43
C GLU A 42 0.13 -10.37 -1.74
N CYS A 43 0.29 -9.07 -2.07
CA CYS A 43 -0.22 -8.52 -3.31
C CYS A 43 0.56 -9.00 -4.54
N SER A 44 -0.08 -8.99 -5.71
CA SER A 44 0.55 -9.02 -7.03
C SER A 44 0.74 -7.58 -7.52
N PHE A 45 1.99 -7.22 -7.75
CA PHE A 45 2.40 -5.85 -8.09
C PHE A 45 2.86 -5.76 -9.55
N LEU A 46 2.44 -4.73 -10.28
CA LEU A 46 2.99 -4.40 -11.60
C LEU A 46 3.72 -3.06 -11.55
N ASP A 47 5.01 -3.08 -11.90
CA ASP A 47 5.84 -1.91 -12.18
C ASP A 47 5.93 -1.76 -13.70
N LEU A 48 5.06 -0.90 -14.26
CA LEU A 48 4.82 -0.85 -15.72
C LEU A 48 5.92 -0.13 -16.49
N PHE A 49 6.67 0.76 -15.82
CA PHE A 49 7.80 1.50 -16.37
C PHE A 49 8.97 1.36 -15.39
N ALA A 50 9.49 0.14 -15.29
CA ALA A 50 10.25 -0.31 -14.13
C ALA A 50 11.59 0.43 -13.93
N GLY A 51 12.21 0.96 -14.97
CA GLY A 51 13.53 1.59 -14.88
C GLY A 51 14.55 0.69 -14.17
N SER A 52 15.00 1.08 -12.99
CA SER A 52 15.90 0.25 -12.16
C SER A 52 15.20 -0.83 -11.32
N GLY A 53 13.87 -0.88 -11.35
CA GLY A 53 13.04 -1.78 -10.56
C GLY A 53 12.86 -1.36 -9.10
N ALA A 54 13.19 -0.13 -8.75
CA ALA A 54 13.25 0.28 -7.36
C ALA A 54 11.89 0.25 -6.64
N ILE A 55 10.79 0.45 -7.36
CA ILE A 55 9.42 0.39 -6.81
C ILE A 55 8.98 -1.05 -6.64
N GLY A 56 9.03 -1.86 -7.69
CA GLY A 56 8.65 -3.28 -7.59
C GLY A 56 9.52 -4.09 -6.62
N ILE A 57 10.83 -3.79 -6.52
CA ILE A 57 11.73 -4.42 -5.53
C ILE A 57 11.38 -3.99 -4.10
N GLU A 58 11.01 -2.73 -3.88
CA GLU A 58 10.52 -2.27 -2.58
C GLU A 58 9.23 -2.99 -2.19
N ALA A 59 8.29 -3.18 -3.15
CA ALA A 59 7.06 -3.95 -2.94
C ALA A 59 7.36 -5.39 -2.50
N LEU A 60 8.24 -6.09 -3.22
CA LEU A 60 8.68 -7.44 -2.85
C LEU A 60 9.35 -7.50 -1.49
N SER A 61 10.22 -6.53 -1.19
CA SER A 61 10.91 -6.43 0.11
C SER A 61 9.93 -6.26 1.27
N ARG A 62 8.82 -5.58 1.04
CA ARG A 62 7.76 -5.32 2.03
C ARG A 62 6.71 -6.43 2.11
N GLY A 63 6.85 -7.51 1.35
CA GLY A 63 6.00 -8.69 1.47
C GLY A 63 5.00 -8.90 0.35
N ALA A 64 5.12 -8.19 -0.78
CA ALA A 64 4.38 -8.55 -1.99
C ALA A 64 4.68 -10.01 -2.36
N ASN A 65 3.64 -10.74 -2.76
CA ASN A 65 3.78 -12.14 -3.15
C ASN A 65 4.58 -12.25 -4.45
N PHE A 66 4.28 -11.35 -5.38
CA PHE A 66 4.89 -11.37 -6.70
C PHE A 66 4.96 -9.96 -7.30
N ALA A 67 6.03 -9.66 -8.06
CA ALA A 67 6.14 -8.42 -8.82
C ALA A 67 6.48 -8.68 -10.28
N THR A 68 5.79 -8.00 -11.17
CA THR A 68 6.07 -7.98 -12.60
C THR A 68 6.66 -6.62 -12.98
N PHE A 69 7.76 -6.68 -13.72
CA PHE A 69 8.50 -5.52 -14.19
C PHE A 69 8.43 -5.46 -15.70
N CYS A 70 7.94 -4.35 -16.24
CA CYS A 70 7.91 -4.09 -17.68
C CYS A 70 8.70 -2.82 -17.99
N ASP A 71 9.56 -2.88 -18.99
CA ASP A 71 10.24 -1.71 -19.54
C ASP A 71 10.63 -1.98 -20.99
N ILE A 72 10.58 -0.93 -21.82
CA ILE A 72 11.03 -1.00 -23.20
C ILE A 72 12.56 -1.01 -23.30
N ASN A 73 13.24 -0.38 -22.33
CA ASN A 73 14.69 -0.26 -22.32
C ASN A 73 15.32 -1.54 -21.74
N LYS A 74 16.05 -2.26 -22.59
CA LYS A 74 16.74 -3.49 -22.23
C LYS A 74 17.81 -3.27 -21.15
N GLU A 75 18.53 -2.17 -21.20
CA GLU A 75 19.57 -1.83 -20.22
C GLU A 75 18.96 -1.61 -18.83
N SER A 76 17.84 -0.91 -18.73
CA SER A 76 17.07 -0.79 -17.49
C SER A 76 16.75 -2.15 -16.88
N LEU A 77 16.30 -3.10 -17.69
CA LEU A 77 15.94 -4.43 -17.22
C LEU A 77 17.14 -5.31 -16.79
N GLU A 78 18.34 -5.06 -17.32
CA GLU A 78 19.55 -5.69 -16.78
C GLU A 78 19.84 -5.18 -15.35
N PHE A 79 19.60 -3.90 -15.05
CA PHE A 79 19.64 -3.38 -13.68
C PHE A 79 18.55 -4.02 -12.80
N VAL A 80 17.31 -4.13 -13.28
CA VAL A 80 16.23 -4.81 -12.55
C VAL A 80 16.67 -6.22 -12.14
N LYS A 81 17.16 -7.04 -13.09
CA LYS A 81 17.60 -8.40 -12.81
C LYS A 81 18.78 -8.45 -11.82
N SER A 82 19.78 -7.59 -12.02
CA SER A 82 20.93 -7.46 -11.10
C SER A 82 20.49 -7.09 -9.69
N ASN A 83 19.58 -6.13 -9.57
CA ASN A 83 19.03 -5.69 -8.30
C ASN A 83 18.19 -6.78 -7.62
N LEU A 84 17.39 -7.54 -8.37
CA LEU A 84 16.60 -8.68 -7.87
C LEU A 84 17.50 -9.79 -7.33
N ILE A 85 18.60 -10.11 -8.01
CA ILE A 85 19.61 -11.08 -7.55
C ILE A 85 20.26 -10.59 -6.26
N LYS A 86 20.69 -9.33 -6.23
CA LYS A 86 21.35 -8.69 -5.08
C LYS A 86 20.45 -8.65 -3.84
N THR A 87 19.15 -8.46 -4.03
CA THR A 87 18.15 -8.45 -2.95
C THR A 87 17.62 -9.84 -2.61
N LYS A 88 17.99 -10.88 -3.36
CA LYS A 88 17.50 -12.28 -3.24
C LYS A 88 15.98 -12.40 -3.44
N LEU A 89 15.42 -11.58 -4.34
CA LEU A 89 13.98 -11.53 -4.63
C LEU A 89 13.64 -12.01 -6.04
N ILE A 90 14.61 -12.55 -6.79
CA ILE A 90 14.45 -12.95 -8.20
C ILE A 90 13.36 -14.00 -8.40
N ASP A 91 13.19 -14.94 -7.47
CA ASP A 91 12.20 -16.02 -7.56
C ASP A 91 10.74 -15.51 -7.44
N LYS A 92 10.57 -14.29 -6.96
CA LYS A 92 9.27 -13.61 -6.83
C LYS A 92 9.02 -12.57 -7.92
N ALA A 93 9.78 -12.61 -9.02
CA ALA A 93 9.74 -11.57 -10.04
C ALA A 93 9.61 -12.13 -11.45
N ARG A 94 8.89 -11.40 -12.30
CA ARG A 94 8.89 -11.56 -13.76
C ARG A 94 9.35 -10.26 -14.41
N VAL A 95 10.17 -10.38 -15.46
CA VAL A 95 10.78 -9.23 -16.13
C VAL A 95 10.51 -9.33 -17.62
N TYR A 96 9.82 -8.34 -18.18
CA TYR A 96 9.42 -8.28 -19.58
C TYR A 96 10.06 -7.10 -20.30
N ASN A 97 10.84 -7.38 -21.35
CA ASN A 97 11.35 -6.34 -22.24
C ASN A 97 10.34 -6.09 -23.36
N LEU A 98 9.33 -5.34 -23.08
CA LEU A 98 8.24 -5.00 -23.99
C LEU A 98 7.83 -3.54 -23.87
N ASP A 99 7.29 -3.01 -24.95
CA ASP A 99 6.51 -1.78 -24.89
C ASP A 99 5.26 -2.00 -24.03
N TYR A 100 4.87 -1.02 -23.21
CA TYR A 100 3.75 -1.14 -22.28
C TYR A 100 2.43 -1.50 -22.99
N LYS A 101 2.17 -0.97 -24.21
CA LYS A 101 0.97 -1.30 -24.98
C LYS A 101 0.94 -2.78 -25.35
N LYS A 102 2.09 -3.29 -25.80
CA LYS A 102 2.19 -4.70 -26.15
C LYS A 102 2.02 -5.57 -24.92
N TYR A 103 2.70 -5.23 -23.81
CA TYR A 103 2.57 -5.97 -22.56
C TYR A 103 1.12 -6.00 -22.05
N LEU A 104 0.47 -4.82 -21.92
CA LEU A 104 -0.91 -4.73 -21.42
C LEU A 104 -1.94 -5.44 -22.30
N LYS A 105 -1.68 -5.54 -23.62
CA LYS A 105 -2.54 -6.26 -24.56
C LYS A 105 -2.39 -7.78 -24.49
N GLU A 106 -1.16 -8.27 -24.24
CA GLU A 106 -0.84 -9.69 -24.29
C GLU A 106 -0.96 -10.39 -22.94
N THR A 107 -0.77 -9.67 -21.83
CA THR A 107 -0.86 -10.25 -20.49
C THR A 107 -2.27 -10.66 -20.12
N LYS A 108 -2.37 -11.77 -19.37
CA LYS A 108 -3.60 -12.25 -18.71
C LYS A 108 -3.50 -12.16 -17.19
N GLU A 109 -2.39 -11.64 -16.68
CA GLU A 109 -2.18 -11.47 -15.25
C GLU A 109 -3.05 -10.35 -14.72
N LYS A 110 -3.63 -10.54 -13.52
CA LYS A 110 -4.37 -9.50 -12.81
C LYS A 110 -3.59 -9.09 -11.57
N PHE A 111 -3.58 -7.79 -11.32
CA PHE A 111 -2.77 -7.18 -10.28
C PHE A 111 -3.62 -6.54 -9.19
N ASP A 112 -3.11 -6.59 -7.98
CA ASP A 112 -3.68 -5.83 -6.85
C ASP A 112 -3.26 -4.37 -6.92
N ILE A 113 -1.99 -4.12 -7.33
CA ILE A 113 -1.43 -2.78 -7.42
C ILE A 113 -0.67 -2.65 -8.74
N ILE A 114 -0.94 -1.57 -9.48
CA ILE A 114 -0.24 -1.21 -10.70
C ILE A 114 0.37 0.17 -10.52
N PHE A 115 1.71 0.27 -10.69
CA PHE A 115 2.43 1.52 -10.64
C PHE A 115 2.80 1.98 -12.05
N ILE A 116 2.55 3.26 -12.34
CA ILE A 116 2.75 3.89 -13.65
C ILE A 116 3.61 5.14 -13.47
N ASP A 117 4.88 5.09 -13.88
CA ASP A 117 5.81 6.22 -13.89
C ASP A 117 6.47 6.32 -15.28
N PRO A 118 5.76 6.80 -16.30
CA PRO A 118 6.29 6.87 -17.66
C PRO A 118 7.31 7.99 -17.81
N PRO A 119 8.26 7.88 -18.77
CA PRO A 119 9.16 8.96 -19.09
C PRO A 119 8.38 10.17 -19.67
N TYR A 120 8.36 11.27 -18.96
CA TYR A 120 7.94 12.67 -19.27
C TYR A 120 7.03 12.94 -20.50
N LYS A 121 6.03 12.09 -20.76
CA LYS A 121 4.99 12.36 -21.77
C LYS A 121 3.62 12.04 -21.17
N ALA A 122 2.83 13.07 -21.01
CA ALA A 122 1.54 13.09 -20.34
C ALA A 122 0.53 12.06 -20.79
N ASP A 123 0.49 11.81 -22.09
CA ASP A 123 -0.57 10.99 -22.67
C ASP A 123 -0.38 9.51 -22.36
N ILE A 124 0.83 9.10 -21.96
CA ILE A 124 1.18 7.69 -21.72
C ILE A 124 0.47 7.14 -20.47
N SER A 125 0.42 7.90 -19.38
CA SER A 125 -0.22 7.45 -18.13
C SER A 125 -1.71 7.19 -18.32
N VAL A 126 -2.39 8.12 -19.01
CA VAL A 126 -3.82 8.05 -19.29
C VAL A 126 -4.13 6.91 -20.27
N ASP A 127 -3.30 6.76 -21.31
CA ASP A 127 -3.42 5.67 -22.29
C ASP A 127 -3.22 4.30 -21.63
N ALA A 128 -2.18 4.16 -20.80
CA ALA A 128 -1.94 2.94 -20.03
C ALA A 128 -3.12 2.61 -19.11
N LEU A 129 -3.68 3.61 -18.41
CA LEU A 129 -4.83 3.41 -17.53
C LEU A 129 -6.07 2.91 -18.31
N ARG A 130 -6.34 3.49 -19.51
CA ARG A 130 -7.42 3.01 -20.38
C ARG A 130 -7.22 1.54 -20.79
N MET A 131 -6.00 1.20 -21.21
CA MET A 131 -5.68 -0.17 -21.59
C MET A 131 -5.77 -1.16 -20.42
N ILE A 132 -5.37 -0.78 -19.21
CA ILE A 132 -5.52 -1.58 -18.00
C ILE A 132 -7.00 -1.86 -17.73
N LYS A 133 -7.87 -0.85 -17.91
CA LYS A 133 -9.30 -0.98 -17.75
C LYS A 133 -9.93 -1.88 -18.83
N GLU A 134 -9.61 -1.63 -20.11
CA GLU A 134 -10.14 -2.38 -21.26
C GLU A 134 -9.77 -3.87 -21.21
N ASN A 135 -8.57 -4.19 -20.73
CA ASN A 135 -8.10 -5.57 -20.61
C ASN A 135 -8.37 -6.19 -19.22
N GLU A 136 -9.09 -5.49 -18.34
CA GLU A 136 -9.46 -5.94 -16.99
C GLU A 136 -8.27 -6.45 -16.16
N LEU A 137 -7.14 -5.76 -16.20
CA LEU A 137 -5.89 -6.20 -15.56
C LEU A 137 -5.82 -5.87 -14.08
N LEU A 138 -6.73 -5.05 -13.56
CA LEU A 138 -6.82 -4.73 -12.14
C LEU A 138 -7.80 -5.68 -11.45
N LYS A 139 -7.42 -6.24 -10.31
CA LYS A 139 -8.31 -7.01 -9.46
C LYS A 139 -9.37 -6.10 -8.83
N ARG A 140 -10.45 -6.70 -8.32
CA ARG A 140 -11.62 -5.97 -7.81
C ARG A 140 -11.29 -4.92 -6.74
N ASP A 141 -10.44 -5.25 -5.77
CA ASP A 141 -10.01 -4.36 -4.68
C ASP A 141 -8.66 -3.69 -4.97
N GLY A 142 -8.19 -3.84 -6.20
CA GLY A 142 -6.94 -3.29 -6.65
C GLY A 142 -7.04 -1.80 -6.96
N PHE A 143 -5.87 -1.16 -7.08
CA PHE A 143 -5.77 0.24 -7.47
C PHE A 143 -4.53 0.50 -8.33
N VAL A 144 -4.58 1.61 -9.04
CA VAL A 144 -3.49 2.12 -9.86
C VAL A 144 -2.88 3.34 -9.18
N VAL A 145 -1.56 3.43 -9.17
CA VAL A 145 -0.84 4.64 -8.75
C VAL A 145 -0.13 5.21 -9.96
N ILE A 146 -0.37 6.49 -10.24
CA ILE A 146 0.33 7.24 -11.29
C ILE A 146 1.26 8.25 -10.64
N GLU A 147 2.56 8.21 -10.99
CA GLU A 147 3.49 9.28 -10.69
C GLU A 147 3.54 10.25 -11.87
N THR A 148 3.38 11.56 -11.60
CA THR A 148 3.40 12.63 -12.62
C THR A 148 3.96 13.92 -12.05
N ASP A 149 4.57 14.75 -12.90
CA ASP A 149 4.96 16.12 -12.59
C ASP A 149 3.91 17.16 -13.02
N GLU A 150 2.89 16.77 -13.82
CA GLU A 150 1.85 17.64 -14.35
C GLU A 150 0.43 17.25 -13.90
N TYR A 151 0.22 17.27 -12.60
CA TYR A 151 -1.03 16.83 -11.95
C TYR A 151 -2.32 17.41 -12.57
N LEU A 152 -2.37 18.73 -12.84
CA LEU A 152 -3.59 19.38 -13.31
C LEU A 152 -4.01 18.90 -14.70
N ARG A 153 -3.03 18.66 -15.58
CA ARG A 153 -3.27 18.15 -16.91
C ARG A 153 -3.77 16.70 -16.83
N ASP A 154 -3.05 15.85 -16.12
CA ASP A 154 -3.39 14.44 -16.04
C ASP A 154 -4.74 14.24 -15.34
N LYS A 155 -5.04 15.01 -14.29
CA LYS A 155 -6.34 15.01 -13.63
C LYS A 155 -7.47 15.31 -14.60
N SER A 156 -7.33 16.35 -15.43
CA SER A 156 -8.33 16.73 -16.44
C SER A 156 -8.60 15.62 -17.46
N GLU A 157 -7.56 14.86 -17.86
CA GLU A 157 -7.71 13.72 -18.76
C GLU A 157 -8.27 12.47 -18.05
N LEU A 158 -7.90 12.24 -16.80
CA LEU A 158 -8.42 11.14 -15.99
C LEU A 158 -9.91 11.32 -15.70
N GLU A 159 -10.38 12.54 -15.44
CA GLU A 159 -11.80 12.86 -15.21
C GLU A 159 -12.71 12.56 -16.43
N LYS A 160 -12.13 12.41 -17.62
CA LYS A 160 -12.86 11.99 -18.84
C LYS A 160 -13.06 10.48 -18.93
N ILE A 161 -12.37 9.70 -18.12
CA ILE A 161 -12.54 8.24 -18.07
C ILE A 161 -13.70 7.92 -17.13
N THR A 162 -14.71 7.27 -17.64
CA THR A 162 -15.86 6.83 -16.84
C THR A 162 -15.47 5.68 -15.90
N ASP A 163 -16.20 5.55 -14.79
CA ASP A 163 -16.07 4.43 -13.84
C ASP A 163 -14.70 4.31 -13.14
N ILE A 164 -14.01 5.44 -12.99
CA ILE A 164 -12.83 5.54 -12.11
C ILE A 164 -13.11 6.51 -10.97
N GLU A 165 -12.40 6.32 -9.86
CA GLU A 165 -12.40 7.20 -8.71
C GLU A 165 -10.96 7.53 -8.33
N ILE A 166 -10.60 8.82 -8.34
CA ILE A 166 -9.36 9.29 -7.74
C ILE A 166 -9.62 9.39 -6.24
N PHE A 167 -9.12 8.43 -5.45
CA PHE A 167 -9.43 8.36 -4.02
C PHE A 167 -8.37 9.02 -3.13
N ASP A 168 -7.15 9.26 -3.65
CA ASP A 168 -6.12 10.03 -2.96
C ASP A 168 -5.19 10.74 -3.96
N HIS A 169 -4.58 11.84 -3.52
CA HIS A 169 -3.56 12.57 -4.25
C HIS A 169 -2.54 13.16 -3.29
N ARG A 170 -1.26 12.95 -3.57
CA ARG A 170 -0.16 13.44 -2.75
C ARG A 170 0.88 14.16 -3.60
N LYS A 171 1.34 15.33 -3.13
CA LYS A 171 2.36 16.14 -3.80
C LYS A 171 3.67 16.14 -3.03
N TYR A 172 4.76 15.84 -3.71
CA TYR A 172 6.12 15.82 -3.16
C TYR A 172 7.06 16.61 -4.06
N GLY A 173 7.17 17.92 -3.80
CA GLY A 173 7.91 18.82 -4.67
C GLY A 173 7.30 18.88 -6.08
N ARG A 174 7.98 18.35 -7.10
CA ARG A 174 7.45 18.26 -8.48
C ARG A 174 6.63 16.98 -8.69
N ALA A 175 6.95 15.90 -8.00
CA ALA A 175 6.27 14.64 -8.14
C ALA A 175 4.88 14.69 -7.49
N ASN A 176 3.89 14.13 -8.17
CA ASN A 176 2.55 13.92 -7.67
C ASN A 176 2.21 12.43 -7.80
N LEU A 177 1.66 11.85 -6.74
CA LEU A 177 1.11 10.50 -6.75
C LEU A 177 -0.40 10.59 -6.80
N ILE A 178 -1.01 9.99 -7.82
CA ILE A 178 -2.46 9.94 -8.01
C ILE A 178 -2.90 8.49 -7.80
N PHE A 179 -3.80 8.25 -6.88
CA PHE A 179 -4.31 6.92 -6.54
C PHE A 179 -5.70 6.75 -7.13
N ILE A 180 -5.88 5.71 -7.95
CA ILE A 180 -7.07 5.50 -8.77
C ILE A 180 -7.58 4.08 -8.54
N LYS A 181 -8.89 3.93 -8.30
CA LYS A 181 -9.58 2.64 -8.29
C LYS A 181 -10.74 2.65 -9.28
N TRP A 182 -11.21 1.45 -9.65
CA TRP A 182 -12.42 1.35 -10.46
C TRP A 182 -13.65 1.59 -9.60
N ASN A 183 -14.61 2.35 -10.12
CA ASN A 183 -15.92 2.52 -9.49
C ASN A 183 -16.84 1.38 -9.92
N TRP A 184 -16.71 0.24 -9.28
CA TRP A 184 -17.51 -0.94 -9.56
C TRP A 184 -19.00 -0.76 -9.24
N LYS A 185 -19.41 0.33 -8.58
CA LYS A 185 -20.82 0.60 -8.20
C LYS A 185 -21.76 0.76 -9.39
N LEU A 186 -21.25 1.04 -10.58
CA LEU A 186 -22.02 1.13 -11.81
C LEU A 186 -22.20 -0.23 -12.53
N VAL A 187 -21.40 -1.23 -12.15
CA VAL A 187 -21.42 -2.56 -12.79
C VAL A 187 -22.11 -3.62 -11.91
N ASP A 188 -22.11 -3.43 -10.61
CA ASP A 188 -22.74 -4.35 -9.67
C ASP A 188 -23.40 -3.55 -8.55
N SER A 189 -24.73 -3.61 -8.44
CA SER A 189 -25.52 -2.97 -7.39
C SER A 189 -25.24 -3.58 -5.98
N ARG A 190 -24.21 -4.37 -5.84
CA ARG A 190 -23.72 -4.98 -4.61
C ARG A 190 -22.40 -4.37 -4.18
N GLY A 191 -22.48 -3.37 -3.30
CA GLY A 191 -21.34 -2.63 -2.78
C GLY A 191 -20.32 -3.49 -2.03
N ASN A 192 -19.04 -3.28 -2.30
CA ASN A 192 -17.94 -3.96 -1.62
C ASN A 192 -17.59 -3.29 -0.29
N ASN A 193 -18.07 -3.85 0.77
CA ASN A 193 -17.41 -3.88 2.07
C ASN A 193 -16.46 -5.09 2.13
N MET A 194 -15.56 -5.19 3.15
CA MET A 194 -14.75 -6.40 3.39
C MET A 194 -15.58 -7.65 3.12
N GLU A 195 -15.00 -8.69 2.49
CA GLU A 195 -15.75 -9.87 2.04
C GLU A 195 -16.66 -10.46 3.15
N VAL A 196 -16.21 -10.40 4.41
CA VAL A 196 -16.99 -10.84 5.57
C VAL A 196 -18.23 -9.95 5.78
N PHE A 197 -18.10 -8.63 5.64
CA PHE A 197 -19.26 -7.73 5.78
C PHE A 197 -20.26 -7.89 4.66
N THR A 198 -19.80 -8.08 3.42
CA THR A 198 -20.69 -8.39 2.29
C THR A 198 -21.44 -9.70 2.51
N LEU A 199 -20.80 -10.71 3.07
CA LEU A 199 -21.47 -11.98 3.41
C LEU A 199 -22.48 -11.81 4.54
N LEU A 200 -22.22 -10.93 5.49
CA LEU A 200 -23.17 -10.59 6.57
C LEU A 200 -24.35 -9.76 6.04
N ASP A 201 -24.09 -8.80 5.16
CA ASP A 201 -25.14 -8.01 4.47
C ASP A 201 -26.06 -8.93 3.63
N ASN A 202 -25.47 -9.89 2.90
CA ASN A 202 -26.26 -10.90 2.16
C ASN A 202 -27.09 -11.80 3.09
N LEU A 203 -26.58 -12.11 4.29
CA LEU A 203 -27.33 -12.87 5.28
C LEU A 203 -28.50 -12.05 5.85
N GLU A 204 -28.30 -10.75 6.09
CA GLU A 204 -29.33 -9.80 6.52
C GLU A 204 -30.42 -9.66 5.45
N ASP A 205 -30.03 -9.41 4.20
CA ASP A 205 -30.95 -9.34 3.06
C ASP A 205 -31.78 -10.61 2.90
N LEU A 206 -31.17 -11.79 3.08
CA LEU A 206 -31.86 -13.07 2.98
C LEU A 206 -32.92 -13.22 4.09
N ILE A 207 -32.60 -12.75 5.30
CA ILE A 207 -33.53 -12.75 6.43
C ILE A 207 -34.66 -11.74 6.21
N GLU A 208 -34.35 -10.50 5.82
CA GLU A 208 -35.33 -9.42 5.62
C GLU A 208 -36.31 -9.71 4.49
N ASN A 209 -35.82 -10.27 3.38
CA ASN A 209 -36.62 -10.60 2.20
C ASN A 209 -37.35 -11.95 2.33
N SER A 210 -37.21 -12.65 3.45
CA SER A 210 -37.83 -13.96 3.66
C SER A 210 -39.32 -13.87 3.90
N LYS A 211 -40.07 -14.87 3.42
CA LYS A 211 -41.53 -14.95 3.54
C LYS A 211 -41.92 -15.08 5.02
N LYS A 212 -42.83 -14.20 5.48
CA LYS A 212 -43.42 -14.28 6.82
C LYS A 212 -44.40 -15.45 6.91
N VAL A 213 -44.35 -16.15 8.05
CA VAL A 213 -45.32 -17.20 8.38
C VAL A 213 -46.63 -16.50 8.74
N PRO A 214 -47.80 -16.81 8.08
CA PRO A 214 -49.07 -16.22 8.44
C PRO A 214 -49.42 -16.39 9.91
N LEU A 215 -49.92 -15.32 10.53
CA LEU A 215 -50.29 -15.28 11.96
C LEU A 215 -49.13 -15.49 12.94
N SER A 216 -47.87 -15.27 12.56
CA SER A 216 -46.70 -15.45 13.39
C SER A 216 -45.66 -14.37 13.05
N ASN A 217 -44.82 -14.01 14.05
CA ASN A 217 -43.63 -13.14 13.85
C ASN A 217 -42.40 -13.95 13.34
N LYS A 218 -42.64 -15.16 12.81
CA LYS A 218 -41.57 -16.03 12.26
C LYS A 218 -41.42 -15.85 10.77
N ILE A 219 -40.22 -16.02 10.27
CA ILE A 219 -39.86 -16.03 8.84
C ILE A 219 -39.48 -17.42 8.38
N MET A 220 -39.67 -17.72 7.10
CA MET A 220 -39.21 -18.95 6.48
C MET A 220 -37.95 -18.65 5.66
N VAL A 221 -36.84 -19.26 6.06
CA VAL A 221 -35.57 -19.19 5.35
C VAL A 221 -35.12 -20.57 4.91
N GLU A 222 -34.41 -20.65 3.80
CA GLU A 222 -33.85 -21.90 3.33
C GLU A 222 -32.59 -22.26 4.13
N GLN A 223 -32.64 -23.32 4.93
CA GLN A 223 -31.58 -23.73 5.86
C GLN A 223 -30.21 -23.87 5.17
N LYS A 224 -30.19 -24.43 3.94
CA LYS A 224 -28.94 -24.62 3.17
C LYS A 224 -28.28 -23.30 2.80
N GLU A 225 -29.04 -22.30 2.41
CA GLU A 225 -28.56 -20.99 1.98
C GLU A 225 -27.94 -20.23 3.17
N VAL A 226 -28.62 -20.22 4.31
CA VAL A 226 -28.11 -19.63 5.57
C VAL A 226 -26.84 -20.33 6.02
N LEU A 227 -26.79 -21.66 6.01
CA LEU A 227 -25.62 -22.42 6.44
C LEU A 227 -24.42 -22.22 5.51
N ASN A 228 -24.64 -22.05 4.21
CA ASN A 228 -23.57 -21.74 3.25
C ASN A 228 -22.97 -20.36 3.53
N LEU A 229 -23.79 -19.31 3.67
CA LEU A 229 -23.32 -17.97 4.00
C LEU A 229 -22.52 -17.94 5.32
N ILE A 230 -23.01 -18.63 6.36
CA ILE A 230 -22.28 -18.73 7.64
C ILE A 230 -20.93 -19.45 7.45
N LYS A 231 -20.89 -20.50 6.62
CA LYS A 231 -19.65 -21.21 6.31
C LYS A 231 -18.64 -20.32 5.58
N ASP A 232 -19.12 -19.51 4.64
CA ASP A 232 -18.29 -18.58 3.88
C ASP A 232 -17.73 -17.46 4.77
N VAL A 233 -18.55 -16.88 5.65
CA VAL A 233 -18.09 -15.97 6.72
C VAL A 233 -17.00 -16.62 7.57
N ARG A 234 -17.21 -17.85 8.02
CA ARG A 234 -16.24 -18.59 8.85
C ARG A 234 -14.93 -18.86 8.14
N ASN A 235 -14.96 -19.08 6.82
CA ASN A 235 -13.77 -19.34 6.01
C ASN A 235 -12.96 -18.05 5.74
N LYS A 236 -13.64 -16.90 5.55
CA LYS A 236 -13.01 -15.62 5.22
C LYS A 236 -12.46 -14.89 6.45
N LEU A 237 -13.12 -15.01 7.60
CA LEU A 237 -12.70 -14.34 8.84
C LEU A 237 -11.24 -14.62 9.25
N PRO A 238 -10.67 -15.85 9.11
CA PRO A 238 -9.27 -16.09 9.44
C PRO A 238 -8.28 -15.34 8.53
N GLU A 239 -8.62 -15.09 7.25
CA GLU A 239 -7.78 -14.35 6.31
C GLU A 239 -7.67 -12.87 6.70
N GLU A 240 -8.79 -12.25 7.04
CA GLU A 240 -8.83 -10.86 7.53
C GLU A 240 -8.11 -10.68 8.87
N LEU A 241 -8.25 -11.66 9.78
CA LEU A 241 -7.50 -11.65 11.03
C LEU A 241 -6.00 -11.82 10.86
N LYS A 242 -5.53 -12.55 9.82
CA LYS A 242 -4.09 -12.64 9.48
C LYS A 242 -3.55 -11.29 9.06
N VAL A 243 -4.28 -10.55 8.23
CA VAL A 243 -3.89 -9.20 7.80
C VAL A 243 -3.79 -8.25 8.99
N ALA A 244 -4.79 -8.25 9.88
CA ALA A 244 -4.77 -7.44 11.09
C ALA A 244 -3.60 -7.79 12.02
N LYS A 245 -3.28 -9.08 12.17
CA LYS A 245 -2.12 -9.55 12.95
C LYS A 245 -0.80 -9.09 12.31
N PHE A 246 -0.67 -9.18 10.99
CA PHE A 246 0.50 -8.71 10.26
C PHE A 246 0.70 -7.20 10.44
N VAL A 247 -0.35 -6.39 10.26
CA VAL A 247 -0.31 -4.93 10.47
C VAL A 247 0.17 -4.59 11.88
N ARG A 248 -0.29 -5.32 12.89
CA ARG A 248 0.16 -5.15 14.27
C ARG A 248 1.65 -5.48 14.44
N GLN A 249 2.12 -6.59 13.90
CA GLN A 249 3.51 -7.01 13.99
C GLN A 249 4.45 -6.01 13.28
N GLU A 250 4.06 -5.55 12.10
CA GLU A 250 4.84 -4.58 11.33
C GLU A 250 4.89 -3.21 12.03
N ARG A 251 3.82 -2.79 12.67
CA ARG A 251 3.82 -1.61 13.53
C ARG A 251 4.85 -1.73 14.67
N GLU A 252 4.87 -2.88 15.36
CA GLU A 252 5.83 -3.13 16.43
C GLU A 252 7.27 -3.12 15.89
N ARG A 253 7.50 -3.66 14.69
CA ARG A 253 8.79 -3.63 14.00
C ARG A 253 9.21 -2.20 13.67
N ILE A 254 8.34 -1.41 13.05
CA ILE A 254 8.62 0.00 12.69
C ILE A 254 8.96 0.82 13.93
N LEU A 255 8.22 0.64 15.02
CA LEU A 255 8.49 1.32 16.28
C LEU A 255 9.85 0.93 16.89
N ALA A 256 10.21 -0.35 16.81
CA ALA A 256 11.50 -0.83 17.30
C ALA A 256 12.66 -0.29 16.45
N GLU A 257 12.52 -0.28 15.12
CA GLU A 257 13.52 0.27 14.20
C GLU A 257 13.70 1.79 14.39
N ALA A 258 12.60 2.54 14.49
CA ALA A 258 12.66 3.99 14.75
C ALA A 258 13.35 4.31 16.08
N LYS A 259 13.08 3.50 17.12
CA LYS A 259 13.75 3.64 18.41
C LYS A 259 15.24 3.32 18.34
N LYS A 260 15.61 2.31 17.55
CA LYS A 260 17.02 1.95 17.31
C LYS A 260 17.73 3.06 16.54
N GLU A 261 17.13 3.57 15.48
CA GLU A 261 17.70 4.66 14.67
C GLU A 261 17.90 5.95 15.48
N ALA A 262 16.94 6.28 16.36
CA ALA A 262 17.10 7.39 17.30
C ALA A 262 18.29 7.17 18.26
N ASN A 263 18.46 5.95 18.78
CA ASN A 263 19.59 5.62 19.65
C ASN A 263 20.93 5.65 18.89
N ASP A 264 20.97 5.18 17.64
CA ASP A 264 22.18 5.19 16.82
C ASP A 264 22.63 6.63 16.51
N ILE A 265 21.67 7.54 16.22
CA ILE A 265 21.93 8.98 16.03
C ILE A 265 22.53 9.60 17.31
N VAL A 266 21.92 9.30 18.46
CA VAL A 266 22.42 9.79 19.76
C VAL A 266 23.85 9.31 20.02
N LYS A 267 24.11 8.01 19.81
CA LYS A 267 25.44 7.41 20.04
C LYS A 267 26.50 7.97 19.09
N GLU A 268 26.15 8.23 17.82
CA GLU A 268 27.06 8.87 16.88
C GLU A 268 27.39 10.31 17.31
N ALA A 269 26.39 11.04 17.83
CA ALA A 269 26.60 12.38 18.35
C ALA A 269 27.54 12.38 19.58
N GLU A 270 27.36 11.44 20.52
CA GLU A 270 28.25 11.27 21.69
C GLU A 270 29.68 10.97 21.28
N ASN A 271 29.90 10.07 20.32
CA ASN A 271 31.21 9.72 19.82
C ASN A 271 31.95 10.93 19.17
N ARG A 272 31.18 11.77 18.43
CA ARG A 272 31.74 13.00 17.85
C ARG A 272 32.16 14.03 18.91
N ILE A 273 31.37 14.12 19.98
CA ILE A 273 31.69 15.02 21.10
C ILE A 273 32.98 14.57 21.80
N ILE A 274 33.15 13.27 22.07
CA ILE A 274 34.36 12.71 22.70
C ILE A 274 35.60 12.99 21.84
N ALA A 275 35.47 12.91 20.50
CA ALA A 275 36.59 13.20 19.60
C ALA A 275 36.96 14.71 19.54
N MET A 276 36.13 15.60 20.04
CA MET A 276 36.33 17.06 20.03
C MET A 276 36.83 17.64 21.36
N ILE A 277 37.05 16.80 22.40
CA ILE A 277 37.32 17.24 23.77
C ILE A 277 38.74 17.83 23.96
N ASP A 278 39.65 17.77 23.00
CA ASP A 278 41.06 18.19 23.16
C ASP A 278 41.34 19.69 22.96
N GLU A 279 40.34 20.58 22.70
CA GLU A 279 40.55 22.03 22.60
C GLU A 279 39.48 22.85 23.32
N HIS A 280 39.86 23.75 24.26
CA HIS A 280 38.99 24.47 25.22
C HIS A 280 37.85 25.32 24.61
N GLU A 281 37.98 25.90 23.43
CA GLU A 281 36.90 26.66 22.75
C GLU A 281 35.89 25.76 22.03
N ILE A 282 36.33 24.59 21.61
CA ILE A 282 35.51 23.58 20.91
C ILE A 282 34.53 22.94 21.89
N THR A 283 34.90 22.79 23.16
CA THR A 283 34.09 22.12 24.19
C THR A 283 32.73 22.83 24.39
N LYS A 284 32.73 24.18 24.43
CA LYS A 284 31.49 24.95 24.62
C LYS A 284 30.56 24.84 23.42
N LYS A 285 31.09 24.95 22.21
CA LYS A 285 30.33 24.77 20.97
C LYS A 285 29.83 23.31 20.80
N ALA A 286 30.65 22.34 21.23
CA ALA A 286 30.27 20.93 21.21
C ALA A 286 29.12 20.63 22.20
N TYR A 287 29.10 21.23 23.38
CA TYR A 287 27.99 21.10 24.33
C TYR A 287 26.70 21.76 23.83
N GLU A 288 26.76 22.91 23.16
CA GLU A 288 25.61 23.57 22.53
C GLU A 288 25.06 22.73 21.38
N GLN A 289 25.95 22.21 20.54
CA GLN A 289 25.57 21.34 19.41
C GLN A 289 24.98 20.02 19.89
N LYS A 290 25.49 19.40 20.95
CA LYS A 290 24.93 18.23 21.64
C LYS A 290 23.46 18.47 22.05
N ASN A 291 23.20 19.61 22.70
CA ASN A 291 21.87 19.92 23.18
C ASN A 291 20.87 20.14 22.04
N GLN A 292 21.31 20.76 20.94
CA GLN A 292 20.47 20.92 19.74
C GLN A 292 20.14 19.59 19.05
N ILE A 293 21.14 18.71 18.90
CA ILE A 293 20.95 17.38 18.29
C ILE A 293 20.03 16.51 19.14
N MET A 294 20.21 16.53 20.48
CA MET A 294 19.38 15.79 21.43
C MET A 294 17.90 16.24 21.39
N SER A 295 17.67 17.56 21.31
CA SER A 295 16.32 18.11 21.15
C SER A 295 15.67 17.65 19.84
N ALA A 296 16.38 17.80 18.73
CA ALA A 296 15.88 17.40 17.40
C ALA A 296 15.58 15.89 17.28
N ALA A 297 16.44 15.04 17.86
CA ALA A 297 16.23 13.60 17.88
C ALA A 297 15.02 13.19 18.73
N ASN A 298 14.83 13.85 19.88
CA ASN A 298 13.68 13.62 20.74
C ASN A 298 12.36 14.07 20.08
N ASP A 299 12.38 15.21 19.40
CA ASP A 299 11.22 15.73 18.69
C ASP A 299 10.85 14.82 17.49
N SER A 300 11.86 14.35 16.74
CA SER A 300 11.65 13.37 15.67
C SER A 300 11.11 12.03 16.19
N SER A 301 11.64 11.54 17.30
CA SER A 301 11.17 10.31 17.97
C SER A 301 9.73 10.45 18.46
N ARG A 302 9.37 11.60 19.03
CA ARG A 302 7.99 11.89 19.45
C ARG A 302 7.04 11.95 18.25
N GLN A 303 7.43 12.61 17.16
CA GLN A 303 6.62 12.68 15.95
C GLN A 303 6.38 11.31 15.33
N ILE A 304 7.43 10.49 15.20
CA ILE A 304 7.31 9.13 14.66
C ILE A 304 6.42 8.26 15.56
N THR A 305 6.65 8.34 16.88
CA THR A 305 5.84 7.56 17.84
C THR A 305 4.38 8.00 17.86
N SER A 306 4.12 9.31 17.80
CA SER A 306 2.77 9.86 17.74
C SER A 306 2.06 9.45 16.45
N GLY A 307 2.70 9.61 15.31
CA GLY A 307 2.13 9.24 14.01
C GLY A 307 1.84 7.74 13.90
N ALA A 308 2.73 6.91 14.42
CA ALA A 308 2.52 5.45 14.44
C ALA A 308 1.38 5.03 15.39
N LYS A 309 1.22 5.72 16.53
CA LYS A 309 0.09 5.48 17.44
C LYS A 309 -1.24 5.91 16.82
N GLU A 310 -1.28 7.10 16.23
CA GLU A 310 -2.48 7.63 15.58
C GLU A 310 -2.91 6.78 14.38
N TYR A 311 -1.95 6.34 13.56
CA TYR A 311 -2.22 5.41 12.47
C TYR A 311 -2.84 4.10 12.94
N ALA A 312 -2.26 3.52 14.00
CA ALA A 312 -2.79 2.28 14.58
C ALA A 312 -4.17 2.46 15.22
N ASP A 313 -4.37 3.58 15.92
CA ASP A 313 -5.64 3.91 16.56
C ASP A 313 -6.74 4.08 15.51
N ASN A 314 -6.45 4.77 14.41
CA ASN A 314 -7.38 4.93 13.30
C ASN A 314 -7.79 3.59 12.65
N ILE A 315 -6.83 2.66 12.48
CA ILE A 315 -7.14 1.31 11.98
C ILE A 315 -8.03 0.56 12.98
N LEU A 316 -7.64 0.57 14.27
CA LEU A 316 -8.39 -0.12 15.32
C LEU A 316 -9.78 0.49 15.53
N ALA A 317 -9.90 1.83 15.49
CA ALA A 317 -11.17 2.52 15.58
C ALA A 317 -12.10 2.22 14.40
N THR A 318 -11.53 2.10 13.20
CA THR A 318 -12.29 1.70 12.00
C THR A 318 -12.79 0.27 12.13
N LEU A 319 -11.92 -0.64 12.58
CA LEU A 319 -12.27 -2.02 12.83
C LEU A 319 -13.33 -2.14 13.95
N GLN A 320 -13.16 -1.40 15.05
CA GLN A 320 -14.11 -1.37 16.15
C GLN A 320 -15.49 -0.91 15.68
N LYS A 321 -15.57 0.23 14.95
CA LYS A 321 -16.85 0.70 14.40
C LYS A 321 -17.53 -0.32 13.50
N SER A 322 -16.74 -1.03 12.70
CA SER A 322 -17.25 -2.08 11.82
C SER A 322 -17.80 -3.26 12.63
N LEU A 323 -17.06 -3.71 13.65
CA LEU A 323 -17.50 -4.78 14.55
C LEU A 323 -18.75 -4.39 15.38
N GLU A 324 -18.79 -3.16 15.89
CA GLU A 324 -19.95 -2.64 16.62
C GLU A 324 -21.21 -2.57 15.74
N LYS A 325 -21.05 -2.17 14.45
CA LYS A 325 -22.14 -2.19 13.49
C LYS A 325 -22.65 -3.61 13.26
N THR A 326 -21.75 -4.54 12.98
CA THR A 326 -22.08 -5.96 12.78
C THR A 326 -22.75 -6.56 14.01
N LEU A 327 -22.26 -6.23 15.22
CA LEU A 327 -22.84 -6.71 16.46
C LEU A 327 -24.30 -6.23 16.63
N LYS A 328 -24.57 -4.95 16.33
CA LYS A 328 -25.93 -4.39 16.38
C LYS A 328 -26.86 -5.05 15.36
N GLU A 329 -26.36 -5.33 14.16
CA GLU A 329 -27.11 -6.02 13.11
C GLU A 329 -27.48 -7.45 13.58
N ILE A 330 -26.51 -8.20 14.11
CA ILE A 330 -26.75 -9.54 14.68
C ILE A 330 -27.73 -9.50 15.87
N GLU A 331 -27.62 -8.50 16.74
CA GLU A 331 -28.55 -8.32 17.87
C GLU A 331 -29.98 -8.02 17.43
N GLN A 332 -30.14 -7.22 16.35
CA GLN A 332 -31.45 -6.93 15.73
C GLN A 332 -32.06 -8.19 15.13
N ASP A 333 -31.27 -8.93 14.36
CA ASP A 333 -31.71 -10.20 13.76
C ASP A 333 -32.12 -11.22 14.82
N ARG A 334 -31.35 -11.35 15.92
CA ARG A 334 -31.73 -12.22 17.05
C ARG A 334 -33.03 -11.77 17.73
N LYS A 335 -33.35 -10.49 17.76
CA LYS A 335 -34.63 -9.97 18.31
C LYS A 335 -35.80 -10.29 17.40
N GLN A 336 -35.58 -10.35 16.07
CA GLN A 336 -36.62 -10.69 15.09
C GLN A 336 -36.90 -12.21 15.03
N LEU A 337 -35.94 -13.04 15.52
CA LEU A 337 -36.07 -14.49 15.61
C LEU A 337 -36.72 -15.00 16.92
N LYS A 338 -36.94 -14.08 17.88
CA LYS A 338 -37.70 -14.34 19.11
C LYS A 338 -39.13 -13.77 18.99
#